data_f5f31bb85929ca389cdc201098d42147
#
_entry.id   f5f31bb85929ca389cdc201098d42147
#
_cell.length_a   1.000
_cell.length_b   1.000
_cell.length_c   1.000
_cell.angle_alpha   90.00
_cell.angle_beta   90.00
_cell.angle_gamma   90.00
#
_symmetry.space_group_name_H-M   'P 1'
#
loop_
_entity.id
_entity.type
_entity.pdbx_description
1 polymer ?
#
loop_
_entity_poly.entity_id
_entity_poly.type
_entity_poly.pdbx_seq_one_letter_code
_entity_poly.pdbx_strand_id
1 'polypeptide(L)'
;SSNVNASLSIEKSPNDSRHYDYLVLENKLRVLLVSDPNTDKSSASLDVNIGSASDPLEYPGLAHFLEHMLFLGTEKFPEPDAYQKYITQHGGSHNAYTSPENTNYFFDIRPEFLEAALERFSEQFTHPLFNAEYVEREVNAVHSEYTSKVKDDGRRFYSVIKAVLADDHPYSRFSVGNLETLSDKGEEKLRDTLLEFYQKNYSANQMTLVILGKEPLSTLKKWTLAKFSNIPNSNVEFTDISQDFFAEDFLPVKVEAQSIMDKR
;
A
#
# COMPACT_ATOMS: atom_id res chain seq x y z
N SER A 1 9.81 -5.15 -30.33
CA SER A 1 9.04 -6.15 -29.55
C SER A 1 9.97 -7.24 -29.04
N SER A 2 10.56 -7.05 -27.91
CA SER A 2 11.30 -8.08 -27.19
C SER A 2 10.70 -8.21 -25.79
N ASN A 3 9.77 -9.16 -25.66
CA ASN A 3 9.32 -9.65 -24.37
C ASN A 3 10.52 -10.31 -23.68
N VAL A 4 11.03 -9.71 -22.64
CA VAL A 4 11.97 -10.38 -21.73
C VAL A 4 11.13 -11.32 -20.87
N ASN A 5 10.84 -12.49 -21.37
CA ASN A 5 10.32 -13.60 -20.60
C ASN A 5 11.48 -14.21 -19.80
N ALA A 6 11.65 -13.78 -18.56
CA ALA A 6 12.28 -14.66 -17.59
C ALA A 6 11.23 -15.74 -17.28
N SER A 7 11.34 -16.90 -17.90
CA SER A 7 10.52 -18.07 -17.55
C SER A 7 11.01 -18.60 -16.20
N LEU A 8 10.48 -18.06 -15.12
CA LEU A 8 10.60 -18.68 -13.82
C LEU A 8 9.70 -19.92 -13.81
N SER A 9 10.28 -21.09 -13.63
CA SER A 9 9.48 -22.29 -13.37
C SER A 9 8.86 -22.16 -11.98
N ILE A 10 7.54 -22.01 -11.95
CA ILE A 10 6.81 -21.95 -10.70
C ILE A 10 6.60 -23.39 -10.21
N GLU A 11 7.19 -23.74 -9.08
CA GLU A 11 6.94 -25.03 -8.44
C GLU A 11 5.56 -25.00 -7.78
N LYS A 12 4.72 -25.98 -8.11
CA LYS A 12 3.41 -26.14 -7.48
C LYS A 12 3.18 -27.57 -7.03
N SER A 13 2.34 -27.72 -5.98
CA SER A 13 1.91 -29.05 -5.53
C SER A 13 1.21 -29.81 -6.67
N PRO A 14 1.40 -31.15 -6.78
CA PRO A 14 0.69 -31.98 -7.77
C PRO A 14 -0.85 -31.88 -7.68
N ASN A 15 -1.38 -31.50 -6.52
CA ASN A 15 -2.82 -31.35 -6.28
C ASN A 15 -3.32 -29.92 -6.58
N ASP A 16 -2.45 -29.00 -6.95
CA ASP A 16 -2.81 -27.63 -7.32
C ASP A 16 -3.25 -27.58 -8.79
N SER A 17 -4.56 -27.38 -9.01
CA SER A 17 -5.17 -27.28 -10.33
C SER A 17 -5.10 -25.89 -10.97
N ARG A 18 -4.56 -24.89 -10.24
CA ARG A 18 -4.44 -23.53 -10.73
C ARG A 18 -3.30 -23.39 -11.73
N HIS A 19 -3.41 -22.41 -12.59
CA HIS A 19 -2.37 -22.03 -13.54
C HIS A 19 -1.74 -20.70 -13.15
N TYR A 20 -0.43 -20.59 -13.30
CA TYR A 20 0.36 -19.45 -12.87
C TYR A 20 1.17 -18.90 -14.03
N ASP A 21 1.32 -17.58 -14.08
CA ASP A 21 2.24 -16.91 -14.98
C ASP A 21 2.90 -15.73 -14.24
N TYR A 22 4.20 -15.61 -14.36
CA TYR A 22 4.98 -14.49 -13.83
C TYR A 22 5.51 -13.68 -15.00
N LEU A 23 5.29 -12.36 -14.97
CA LEU A 23 5.78 -11.46 -15.99
C LEU A 23 6.27 -10.14 -15.38
N VAL A 24 7.18 -9.50 -16.11
CA VAL A 24 7.62 -8.14 -15.82
C VAL A 24 7.24 -7.28 -17.01
N LEU A 25 6.45 -6.22 -16.76
CA LEU A 25 6.02 -5.30 -17.80
C LEU A 25 7.18 -4.38 -18.25
N GLU A 26 7.00 -3.67 -19.35
CA GLU A 26 8.01 -2.72 -19.85
C GLU A 26 8.32 -1.61 -18.84
N ASN A 27 7.30 -1.18 -18.06
CA ASN A 27 7.46 -0.23 -16.95
C ASN A 27 8.12 -0.81 -15.69
N LYS A 28 8.56 -2.06 -15.72
CA LYS A 28 9.19 -2.82 -14.63
C LYS A 28 8.24 -3.27 -13.52
N LEU A 29 6.92 -3.13 -13.69
CA LEU A 29 5.95 -3.75 -12.77
C LEU A 29 6.11 -5.27 -12.80
N ARG A 30 6.27 -5.89 -11.65
CA ARG A 30 6.30 -7.35 -11.48
C ARG A 30 4.88 -7.85 -11.27
N VAL A 31 4.49 -8.88 -12.01
CA VAL A 31 3.12 -9.39 -11.99
C VAL A 31 3.11 -10.90 -11.83
N LEU A 32 2.31 -11.40 -10.90
CA LEU A 32 1.94 -12.80 -10.79
C LEU A 32 0.46 -12.94 -11.16
N LEU A 33 0.17 -13.74 -12.16
CA LEU A 33 -1.19 -14.09 -12.56
C LEU A 33 -1.52 -15.50 -12.10
N VAL A 34 -2.71 -15.66 -11.52
CA VAL A 34 -3.24 -16.94 -11.05
C VAL A 34 -4.60 -17.17 -11.71
N SER A 35 -4.70 -18.19 -12.54
CA SER A 35 -5.96 -18.64 -13.13
C SER A 35 -6.51 -19.81 -12.33
N ASP A 36 -7.66 -19.61 -11.70
CA ASP A 36 -8.38 -20.62 -10.93
C ASP A 36 -9.84 -20.66 -11.38
N PRO A 37 -10.19 -21.58 -12.30
CA PRO A 37 -11.57 -21.71 -12.81
C PRO A 37 -12.62 -22.02 -11.74
N ASN A 38 -12.19 -22.51 -10.58
CA ASN A 38 -13.05 -22.94 -9.48
C ASN A 38 -13.16 -21.92 -8.34
N THR A 39 -12.50 -20.76 -8.46
CA THR A 39 -12.55 -19.77 -7.37
C THR A 39 -13.95 -19.17 -7.20
N ASP A 40 -14.37 -18.99 -5.95
CA ASP A 40 -15.61 -18.30 -5.61
C ASP A 40 -15.46 -16.78 -5.62
N LYS A 41 -14.25 -16.30 -5.44
CA LYS A 41 -13.88 -14.88 -5.43
C LYS A 41 -12.65 -14.64 -6.27
N SER A 42 -12.71 -13.60 -7.08
CA SER A 42 -11.52 -13.04 -7.73
C SER A 42 -10.90 -11.96 -6.87
N SER A 43 -9.61 -11.72 -7.01
CA SER A 43 -8.90 -10.77 -6.18
C SER A 43 -7.71 -10.15 -6.90
N ALA A 44 -7.28 -8.99 -6.40
CA ALA A 44 -6.02 -8.39 -6.78
C ALA A 44 -5.34 -7.75 -5.57
N SER A 45 -4.03 -7.74 -5.59
CA SER A 45 -3.19 -7.09 -4.58
C SER A 45 -2.05 -6.36 -5.29
N LEU A 46 -1.84 -5.10 -4.94
CA LEU A 46 -0.69 -4.34 -5.38
C LEU A 46 0.10 -3.86 -4.16
N ASP A 47 1.35 -4.27 -4.10
CA ASP A 47 2.30 -3.88 -3.06
C ASP A 47 3.28 -2.86 -3.61
N VAL A 48 3.43 -1.75 -2.90
CA VAL A 48 4.43 -0.72 -3.18
C VAL A 48 5.54 -0.85 -2.13
N ASN A 49 6.78 -1.02 -2.56
CA ASN A 49 7.94 -1.16 -1.66
C ASN A 49 8.37 0.19 -1.07
N ILE A 50 7.42 0.95 -0.55
CA ILE A 50 7.57 2.24 0.12
C ILE A 50 6.57 2.27 1.27
N GLY A 51 7.02 2.66 2.44
CA GLY A 51 6.20 2.76 3.64
C GLY A 51 6.61 3.93 4.54
N SER A 52 6.21 3.86 5.79
CA SER A 52 6.39 4.95 6.75
C SER A 52 7.87 5.28 7.06
N ALA A 53 8.79 4.35 6.84
CA ALA A 53 10.23 4.62 6.96
C ALA A 53 10.75 5.68 5.96
N SER A 54 10.00 5.89 4.88
CA SER A 54 10.31 6.91 3.86
C SER A 54 9.61 8.25 4.09
N ASP A 55 8.83 8.39 5.16
CA ASP A 55 8.20 9.66 5.49
C ASP A 55 9.24 10.79 5.62
N PRO A 56 8.97 11.98 5.07
CA PRO A 56 9.76 13.16 5.40
C PRO A 56 9.77 13.40 6.92
N LEU A 57 10.88 13.87 7.46
CA LEU A 57 11.04 14.09 8.92
C LEU A 57 9.99 15.05 9.48
N GLU A 58 9.57 16.02 8.68
CA GLU A 58 8.57 17.03 9.06
C GLU A 58 7.12 16.54 8.97
N TYR A 59 6.91 15.39 8.29
CA TYR A 59 5.56 14.84 8.03
C TYR A 59 5.45 13.36 8.43
N PRO A 60 5.65 13.01 9.70
CA PRO A 60 5.41 11.64 10.17
C PRO A 60 3.97 11.20 9.91
N GLY A 61 3.80 10.05 9.28
CA GLY A 61 2.49 9.53 8.88
C GLY A 61 2.07 9.85 7.45
N LEU A 62 2.94 10.49 6.64
CA LEU A 62 2.61 10.87 5.26
C LEU A 62 2.31 9.66 4.37
N ALA A 63 3.05 8.57 4.48
CA ALA A 63 2.77 7.34 3.72
C ALA A 63 1.39 6.74 4.05
N HIS A 64 1.00 6.77 5.33
CA HIS A 64 -0.33 6.34 5.77
C HIS A 64 -1.43 7.30 5.30
N PHE A 65 -1.17 8.60 5.33
CA PHE A 65 -2.09 9.60 4.79
C PHE A 65 -2.27 9.45 3.27
N LEU A 66 -1.21 9.15 2.54
CA LEU A 66 -1.27 8.82 1.11
C LEU A 66 -2.19 7.61 0.84
N GLU A 67 -2.07 6.55 1.65
CA GLU A 67 -2.95 5.39 1.58
C GLU A 67 -4.44 5.82 1.65
N HIS A 68 -4.81 6.67 2.60
CA HIS A 68 -6.17 7.22 2.72
C HIS A 68 -6.60 8.03 1.49
N MET A 69 -5.73 8.92 1.02
CA MET A 69 -6.05 9.82 -0.09
C MET A 69 -6.15 9.12 -1.44
N LEU A 70 -5.46 8.00 -1.61
CA LEU A 70 -5.44 7.25 -2.87
C LEU A 70 -6.81 6.70 -3.27
N PHE A 71 -7.66 6.40 -2.31
CA PHE A 71 -9.00 5.85 -2.53
C PHE A 71 -10.04 6.88 -3.03
N LEU A 72 -9.71 8.17 -3.08
CA LEU A 72 -10.67 9.26 -3.19
C LEU A 72 -10.80 9.82 -4.60
N GLY A 73 -11.11 8.95 -5.56
CA GLY A 73 -11.39 9.36 -6.93
C GLY A 73 -10.16 9.40 -7.83
N THR A 74 -10.42 9.14 -9.09
CA THR A 74 -9.45 9.15 -10.18
C THR A 74 -10.00 9.96 -11.35
N GLU A 75 -9.18 10.26 -12.35
CA GLU A 75 -9.66 11.00 -13.55
C GLU A 75 -10.81 10.29 -14.26
N LYS A 76 -10.74 8.97 -14.39
CA LYS A 76 -11.76 8.17 -15.05
C LYS A 76 -13.00 7.93 -14.17
N PHE A 77 -12.80 7.83 -12.87
CA PHE A 77 -13.85 7.61 -11.87
C PHE A 77 -13.75 8.68 -10.78
N PRO A 78 -14.23 9.91 -11.04
CA PRO A 78 -13.97 11.05 -10.17
C PRO A 78 -14.74 11.04 -8.84
N GLU A 79 -15.80 10.25 -8.73
CA GLU A 79 -16.54 10.10 -7.47
C GLU A 79 -15.62 9.53 -6.36
N PRO A 80 -15.60 10.14 -5.17
CA PRO A 80 -14.65 9.76 -4.12
C PRO A 80 -14.82 8.33 -3.59
N ASP A 81 -16.00 7.73 -3.75
CA ASP A 81 -16.32 6.38 -3.33
C ASP A 81 -16.48 5.39 -4.49
N ALA A 82 -16.15 5.77 -5.72
CA ALA A 82 -16.42 4.98 -6.92
C ALA A 82 -15.83 3.56 -6.86
N TYR A 83 -14.57 3.44 -6.44
CA TYR A 83 -13.89 2.15 -6.31
C TYR A 83 -14.52 1.29 -5.20
N GLN A 84 -14.62 1.84 -4.00
CA GLN A 84 -15.13 1.12 -2.82
C GLN A 84 -16.58 0.68 -3.02
N LYS A 85 -17.40 1.56 -3.58
CA LYS A 85 -18.81 1.29 -3.86
C LYS A 85 -18.98 0.18 -4.89
N TYR A 86 -18.18 0.18 -5.95
CA TYR A 86 -18.20 -0.88 -6.95
C TYR A 86 -17.87 -2.25 -6.33
N ILE A 87 -16.81 -2.31 -5.53
CA ILE A 87 -16.38 -3.54 -4.85
C ILE A 87 -17.48 -4.07 -3.92
N THR A 88 -18.01 -3.21 -3.06
CA THR A 88 -19.01 -3.64 -2.06
C THR A 88 -20.36 -4.00 -2.69
N GLN A 89 -20.79 -3.30 -3.72
CA GLN A 89 -22.04 -3.61 -4.45
C GLN A 89 -21.97 -4.93 -5.24
N HIS A 90 -20.76 -5.42 -5.54
CA HIS A 90 -20.55 -6.66 -6.29
C HIS A 90 -19.98 -7.78 -5.42
N GLY A 91 -20.35 -7.78 -4.15
CA GLY A 91 -20.08 -8.86 -3.21
C GLY A 91 -18.63 -8.98 -2.78
N GLY A 92 -17.87 -7.90 -2.84
CA GLY A 92 -16.46 -7.87 -2.47
C GLY A 92 -16.15 -7.07 -1.24
N SER A 93 -14.87 -7.11 -0.88
CA SER A 93 -14.26 -6.29 0.16
C SER A 93 -12.95 -5.69 -0.35
N HIS A 94 -12.56 -4.60 0.25
CA HIS A 94 -11.29 -3.93 -0.03
C HIS A 94 -10.63 -3.51 1.27
N ASN A 95 -9.31 -3.42 1.24
CA ASN A 95 -8.55 -2.86 2.35
C ASN A 95 -7.17 -2.41 1.87
N ALA A 96 -6.45 -1.76 2.75
CA ALA A 96 -5.05 -1.42 2.58
C ALA A 96 -4.34 -1.39 3.92
N TYR A 97 -3.02 -1.44 3.91
CA TYR A 97 -2.21 -1.18 5.10
C TYR A 97 -0.87 -0.54 4.73
N THR A 98 -0.35 0.27 5.64
CA THR A 98 0.97 0.87 5.56
C THR A 98 1.86 0.28 6.65
N SER A 99 2.99 -0.29 6.24
CA SER A 99 4.07 -0.77 7.11
C SER A 99 5.30 0.13 6.98
N PRO A 100 6.38 -0.08 7.76
CA PRO A 100 7.60 0.70 7.60
C PRO A 100 8.19 0.66 6.19
N GLU A 101 8.17 -0.48 5.51
CA GLU A 101 8.85 -0.69 4.23
C GLU A 101 7.94 -0.84 3.03
N ASN A 102 6.63 -1.04 3.24
CA ASN A 102 5.69 -1.23 2.13
C ASN A 102 4.30 -0.73 2.45
N THR A 103 3.55 -0.44 1.40
CA THR A 103 2.12 -0.13 1.44
C THR A 103 1.41 -1.08 0.51
N ASN A 104 0.37 -1.76 1.00
CA ASN A 104 -0.36 -2.77 0.25
C ASN A 104 -1.81 -2.37 0.07
N TYR A 105 -2.33 -2.58 -1.14
CA TYR A 105 -3.71 -2.34 -1.53
C TYR A 105 -4.28 -3.62 -2.08
N PHE A 106 -5.47 -4.04 -1.64
CA PHE A 106 -6.07 -5.27 -2.12
C PHE A 106 -7.59 -5.25 -2.07
N PHE A 107 -8.20 -6.05 -2.91
CA PHE A 107 -9.64 -6.30 -2.93
C PHE A 107 -9.93 -7.74 -3.32
N ASP A 108 -11.10 -8.21 -2.95
CA ASP A 108 -11.79 -9.33 -3.56
C ASP A 108 -13.14 -8.89 -4.13
N ILE A 109 -13.69 -9.70 -5.04
CA ILE A 109 -14.96 -9.39 -5.70
C ILE A 109 -15.53 -10.68 -6.32
N ARG A 110 -16.84 -10.71 -6.58
CA ARG A 110 -17.39 -11.80 -7.40
C ARG A 110 -16.70 -11.87 -8.77
N PRO A 111 -16.40 -13.08 -9.27
CA PRO A 111 -15.52 -13.25 -10.44
C PRO A 111 -15.96 -12.50 -11.69
N GLU A 112 -17.27 -12.36 -11.92
CA GLU A 112 -17.83 -11.71 -13.11
C GLU A 112 -17.53 -10.22 -13.19
N PHE A 113 -17.09 -9.62 -12.07
CA PHE A 113 -16.84 -8.18 -11.96
C PHE A 113 -15.36 -7.82 -11.86
N LEU A 114 -14.47 -8.80 -12.05
CA LEU A 114 -13.02 -8.59 -11.89
C LEU A 114 -12.47 -7.54 -12.85
N GLU A 115 -12.81 -7.58 -14.13
CA GLU A 115 -12.24 -6.65 -15.11
C GLU A 115 -12.55 -5.18 -14.78
N ALA A 116 -13.81 -4.89 -14.47
CA ALA A 116 -14.22 -3.53 -14.13
C ALA A 116 -13.67 -3.07 -12.76
N ALA A 117 -13.46 -4.00 -11.83
CA ALA A 117 -12.78 -3.72 -10.57
C ALA A 117 -11.30 -3.39 -10.79
N LEU A 118 -10.60 -4.16 -11.63
CA LEU A 118 -9.21 -3.90 -11.99
C LEU A 118 -9.03 -2.54 -12.68
N GLU A 119 -9.99 -2.12 -13.49
CA GLU A 119 -9.95 -0.82 -14.14
C GLU A 119 -9.99 0.33 -13.12
N ARG A 120 -10.89 0.26 -12.13
CA ARG A 120 -10.96 1.22 -11.05
C ARG A 120 -9.72 1.18 -10.15
N PHE A 121 -9.25 -0.01 -9.86
CA PHE A 121 -8.07 -0.24 -9.04
C PHE A 121 -6.79 0.31 -9.67
N SER A 122 -6.57 0.05 -10.95
CA SER A 122 -5.37 0.51 -11.68
C SER A 122 -5.31 2.03 -11.81
N GLU A 123 -6.45 2.70 -11.98
CA GLU A 123 -6.51 4.16 -12.09
C GLU A 123 -5.96 4.88 -10.84
N GLN A 124 -6.03 4.27 -9.66
CA GLN A 124 -5.46 4.82 -8.44
C GLN A 124 -3.93 4.97 -8.52
N PHE A 125 -3.27 4.14 -9.32
CA PHE A 125 -1.81 4.14 -9.48
C PHE A 125 -1.35 4.88 -10.74
N THR A 126 -2.27 5.39 -11.55
CA THR A 126 -1.99 6.12 -12.78
C THR A 126 -2.48 7.56 -12.74
N HIS A 127 -3.74 7.78 -12.37
CA HIS A 127 -4.40 9.07 -12.45
C HIS A 127 -5.24 9.42 -11.20
N PRO A 128 -4.68 9.30 -9.99
CA PRO A 128 -5.39 9.72 -8.77
C PRO A 128 -5.57 11.23 -8.76
N LEU A 129 -6.71 11.71 -8.26
CA LEU A 129 -7.01 13.14 -8.21
C LEU A 129 -6.42 13.86 -7.00
N PHE A 130 -6.30 13.16 -5.86
CA PHE A 130 -5.88 13.79 -4.60
C PHE A 130 -6.59 15.13 -4.35
N ASN A 131 -7.91 15.13 -4.43
CA ASN A 131 -8.72 16.35 -4.32
C ASN A 131 -8.43 17.11 -3.03
N ALA A 132 -8.11 18.41 -3.17
CA ALA A 132 -7.79 19.27 -2.04
C ALA A 132 -8.94 19.38 -1.01
N GLU A 133 -10.19 19.29 -1.48
CA GLU A 133 -11.39 19.37 -0.62
C GLU A 133 -11.52 18.21 0.37
N TYR A 134 -10.85 17.06 0.14
CA TYR A 134 -10.90 15.91 1.03
C TYR A 134 -9.72 15.83 1.99
N VAL A 135 -8.72 16.70 1.86
CA VAL A 135 -7.50 16.66 2.69
C VAL A 135 -7.84 16.77 4.17
N GLU A 136 -8.61 17.78 4.56
CA GLU A 136 -8.97 17.99 5.97
C GLU A 136 -9.77 16.81 6.54
N ARG A 137 -10.72 16.29 5.77
CA ARG A 137 -11.52 15.12 6.16
C ARG A 137 -10.63 13.89 6.43
N GLU A 138 -9.69 13.61 5.54
CA GLU A 138 -8.82 12.45 5.67
C GLU A 138 -7.75 12.62 6.76
N VAL A 139 -7.25 13.83 6.97
CA VAL A 139 -6.40 14.11 8.15
C VAL A 139 -7.14 13.82 9.44
N ASN A 140 -8.41 14.22 9.53
CA ASN A 140 -9.26 13.93 10.70
C ASN A 140 -9.52 12.42 10.84
N ALA A 141 -9.69 11.67 9.75
CA ALA A 141 -9.83 10.22 9.78
C ALA A 141 -8.57 9.54 10.33
N VAL A 142 -7.39 9.93 9.85
CA VAL A 142 -6.09 9.46 10.38
C VAL A 142 -5.94 9.79 11.85
N HIS A 143 -6.30 11.00 12.26
CA HIS A 143 -6.24 11.44 13.68
C HIS A 143 -7.18 10.62 14.56
N SER A 144 -8.36 10.28 14.07
CA SER A 144 -9.31 9.41 14.79
C SER A 144 -8.74 8.00 14.97
N GLU A 145 -8.06 7.46 13.98
CA GLU A 145 -7.33 6.20 14.12
C GLU A 145 -6.22 6.29 15.18
N TYR A 146 -5.44 7.36 15.13
CA TYR A 146 -4.40 7.61 16.13
C TYR A 146 -4.97 7.64 17.54
N THR A 147 -6.04 8.39 17.79
CA THR A 147 -6.64 8.50 19.12
C THR A 147 -7.24 7.19 19.63
N SER A 148 -7.78 6.36 18.74
CA SER A 148 -8.28 5.03 19.09
C SER A 148 -7.14 4.06 19.46
N LYS A 149 -6.00 4.17 18.78
CA LYS A 149 -4.83 3.32 18.96
C LYS A 149 -3.99 3.68 20.20
N VAL A 150 -4.02 4.92 20.67
CA VAL A 150 -3.26 5.37 21.85
C VAL A 150 -3.62 4.58 23.11
N LYS A 151 -4.85 4.09 23.20
CA LYS A 151 -5.34 3.30 24.34
C LYS A 151 -5.10 1.78 24.20
N ASP A 152 -4.66 1.34 23.06
CA ASP A 152 -4.40 -0.09 22.79
C ASP A 152 -3.05 -0.52 23.37
N ASP A 153 -3.07 -1.50 24.27
CA ASP A 153 -1.87 -1.96 24.97
C ASP A 153 -0.84 -2.61 24.03
N GLY A 154 -1.27 -3.30 22.99
CA GLY A 154 -0.36 -3.88 21.99
C GLY A 154 0.42 -2.81 21.25
N ARG A 155 -0.27 -1.71 20.89
CA ARG A 155 0.37 -0.56 20.25
C ARG A 155 1.28 0.22 21.18
N ARG A 156 0.92 0.30 22.45
CA ARG A 156 1.80 0.90 23.47
C ARG A 156 3.06 0.08 23.66
N PHE A 157 2.94 -1.24 23.69
CA PHE A 157 4.10 -2.13 23.72
C PHE A 157 5.01 -1.95 22.51
N TYR A 158 4.43 -1.82 21.33
CA TYR A 158 5.17 -1.52 20.10
C TYR A 158 5.87 -0.16 20.16
N SER A 159 5.24 0.85 20.75
CA SER A 159 5.87 2.17 20.99
C SER A 159 7.04 2.09 21.95
N VAL A 160 6.96 1.22 22.97
CA VAL A 160 8.06 0.95 23.90
C VAL A 160 9.24 0.29 23.17
N ILE A 161 8.95 -0.68 22.28
CA ILE A 161 10.01 -1.29 21.45
C ILE A 161 10.69 -0.21 20.59
N LYS A 162 9.91 0.66 19.94
CA LYS A 162 10.46 1.75 19.13
C LYS A 162 11.37 2.69 19.94
N ALA A 163 11.04 2.93 21.20
CA ALA A 163 11.84 3.81 22.08
C ALA A 163 13.22 3.25 22.44
N VAL A 164 13.48 1.96 22.24
CA VAL A 164 14.80 1.34 22.45
C VAL A 164 15.61 1.16 21.15
N LEU A 165 15.02 1.49 20.01
CA LEU A 165 15.74 1.54 18.75
C LEU A 165 16.64 2.79 18.71
N ALA A 166 17.65 2.78 17.85
CA ALA A 166 18.44 3.97 17.58
C ALA A 166 17.52 5.13 17.12
N ASP A 167 17.69 6.32 17.67
CA ASP A 167 16.80 7.46 17.42
C ASP A 167 16.72 7.87 15.95
N ASP A 168 17.77 7.63 15.20
CA ASP A 168 17.86 7.90 13.76
C ASP A 168 17.37 6.73 12.90
N HIS A 169 17.06 5.58 13.51
CA HIS A 169 16.59 4.44 12.76
C HIS A 169 15.14 4.66 12.24
N PRO A 170 14.86 4.43 10.93
CA PRO A 170 13.54 4.69 10.36
C PRO A 170 12.37 3.97 11.04
N TYR A 171 12.60 2.81 11.66
CA TYR A 171 11.61 2.07 12.43
C TYR A 171 11.24 2.71 13.77
N SER A 172 12.09 3.62 14.32
CA SER A 172 11.78 4.35 15.55
C SER A 172 10.72 5.43 15.36
N ARG A 173 10.48 5.84 14.11
CA ARG A 173 9.60 6.97 13.78
C ARG A 173 8.14 6.71 14.11
N PHE A 174 7.44 7.78 14.53
CA PHE A 174 5.98 7.81 14.59
C PHE A 174 5.41 7.66 13.17
N SER A 175 4.50 6.73 12.95
CA SER A 175 4.09 6.31 11.60
C SER A 175 2.60 6.46 11.30
N VAL A 176 1.75 6.68 12.31
CA VAL A 176 0.30 6.79 12.08
C VAL A 176 -0.07 8.14 11.48
N GLY A 177 0.51 9.20 11.99
CA GLY A 177 0.10 10.57 11.70
C GLY A 177 -1.00 11.07 12.62
N ASN A 178 -1.11 12.38 12.77
CA ASN A 178 -2.15 13.07 13.54
C ASN A 178 -2.32 14.50 13.01
N LEU A 179 -3.19 15.28 13.65
CA LEU A 179 -3.45 16.68 13.28
C LEU A 179 -2.20 17.58 13.34
N GLU A 180 -1.25 17.27 14.19
CA GLU A 180 -0.02 18.04 14.33
C GLU A 180 0.98 17.71 13.21
N THR A 181 1.22 16.40 12.96
CA THR A 181 2.19 15.95 11.97
C THR A 181 1.73 16.12 10.52
N LEU A 182 0.42 16.01 10.29
CA LEU A 182 -0.23 16.13 8.98
C LEU A 182 -0.93 17.48 8.84
N SER A 183 -0.14 18.56 8.81
CA SER A 183 -0.61 19.94 8.68
C SER A 183 0.27 20.71 7.73
N ASP A 184 -0.27 21.82 7.18
CA ASP A 184 0.56 22.76 6.44
C ASP A 184 1.67 23.34 7.33
N LYS A 185 2.86 23.52 6.79
CA LYS A 185 4.04 24.02 7.49
C LYS A 185 4.48 25.35 6.88
N GLY A 186 3.95 26.45 7.42
CA GLY A 186 4.16 27.77 6.84
C GLY A 186 3.56 27.88 5.43
N GLU A 187 4.39 28.16 4.43
CA GLU A 187 3.95 28.23 3.03
C GLU A 187 3.85 26.85 2.36
N GLU A 188 4.45 25.82 2.95
CA GLU A 188 4.42 24.46 2.44
C GLU A 188 3.08 23.81 2.74
N LYS A 189 2.37 23.38 1.70
CA LYS A 189 1.07 22.73 1.81
C LYS A 189 1.22 21.21 1.93
N LEU A 190 0.52 20.62 2.87
CA LEU A 190 0.49 19.16 3.05
C LEU A 190 0.17 18.42 1.74
N ARG A 191 -0.80 18.91 0.98
CA ARG A 191 -1.18 18.29 -0.29
C ARG A 191 -0.04 18.30 -1.31
N ASP A 192 0.73 19.39 -1.39
CA ASP A 192 1.85 19.49 -2.33
C ASP A 192 2.95 18.50 -1.94
N THR A 193 3.25 18.38 -0.67
CA THR A 193 4.19 17.36 -0.15
C THR A 193 3.70 15.95 -0.41
N LEU A 194 2.40 15.69 -0.28
CA LEU A 194 1.78 14.41 -0.63
C LEU A 194 2.00 14.07 -2.12
N LEU A 195 1.75 15.03 -3.03
CA LEU A 195 1.94 14.84 -4.47
C LEU A 195 3.39 14.56 -4.81
N GLU A 196 4.34 15.27 -4.21
CA GLU A 196 5.77 15.02 -4.39
C GLU A 196 6.17 13.63 -3.93
N PHE A 197 5.69 13.22 -2.76
CA PHE A 197 5.95 11.89 -2.21
C PHE A 197 5.41 10.79 -3.12
N TYR A 198 4.20 10.94 -3.63
CA TYR A 198 3.59 10.01 -4.57
C TYR A 198 4.38 9.91 -5.88
N GLN A 199 4.68 11.05 -6.49
CA GLN A 199 5.41 11.09 -7.77
C GLN A 199 6.83 10.51 -7.66
N LYS A 200 7.48 10.74 -6.53
CA LYS A 200 8.83 10.23 -6.27
C LYS A 200 8.85 8.72 -6.02
N ASN A 201 7.89 8.21 -5.25
CA ASN A 201 7.99 6.89 -4.61
C ASN A 201 7.07 5.83 -5.22
N TYR A 202 5.92 6.22 -5.78
CA TYR A 202 4.99 5.27 -6.41
C TYR A 202 5.40 4.99 -7.86
N SER A 203 6.55 4.35 -7.99
CA SER A 203 7.15 3.95 -9.27
C SER A 203 6.89 2.47 -9.55
N ALA A 204 6.57 2.14 -10.79
CA ALA A 204 6.23 0.77 -11.16
C ALA A 204 7.32 -0.26 -10.82
N ASN A 205 8.61 0.13 -10.84
CA ASN A 205 9.71 -0.76 -10.45
C ASN A 205 9.74 -1.11 -8.96
N GLN A 206 9.01 -0.34 -8.14
CA GLN A 206 8.81 -0.61 -6.70
C GLN A 206 7.54 -1.41 -6.41
N MET A 207 6.80 -1.80 -7.45
CA MET A 207 5.48 -2.42 -7.31
C MET A 207 5.48 -3.88 -7.70
N THR A 208 4.65 -4.64 -7.00
CA THR A 208 4.33 -6.05 -7.32
C THR A 208 2.81 -6.21 -7.32
N LEU A 209 2.28 -6.74 -8.42
CA LEU A 209 0.86 -6.99 -8.62
C LEU A 209 0.59 -8.49 -8.64
N VAL A 210 -0.44 -8.93 -7.93
CA VAL A 210 -0.97 -10.29 -7.98
C VAL A 210 -2.43 -10.24 -8.38
N ILE A 211 -2.84 -11.00 -9.38
CA ILE A 211 -4.23 -11.13 -9.82
C ILE A 211 -4.63 -12.59 -9.78
N LEU A 212 -5.73 -12.88 -9.11
CA LEU A 212 -6.42 -14.18 -9.10
C LEU A 212 -7.76 -14.04 -9.79
N GLY A 213 -7.99 -14.78 -10.87
CA GLY A 213 -9.25 -14.79 -11.59
C GLY A 213 -9.63 -16.16 -12.11
N LYS A 214 -10.88 -16.32 -12.54
CA LYS A 214 -11.38 -17.51 -13.24
C LYS A 214 -10.91 -17.61 -14.69
N GLU A 215 -10.58 -16.49 -15.28
CA GLU A 215 -10.26 -16.35 -16.69
C GLU A 215 -8.95 -17.08 -17.02
N PRO A 216 -8.78 -17.51 -18.28
CA PRO A 216 -7.49 -18.02 -18.74
C PRO A 216 -6.36 -17.00 -18.53
N LEU A 217 -5.13 -17.48 -18.33
CA LEU A 217 -3.96 -16.61 -18.16
C LEU A 217 -3.80 -15.59 -19.29
N SER A 218 -4.14 -15.95 -20.52
CA SER A 218 -4.09 -15.04 -21.68
C SER A 218 -5.01 -13.84 -21.51
N THR A 219 -6.20 -14.03 -20.97
CA THR A 219 -7.17 -12.96 -20.68
C THR A 219 -6.68 -12.07 -19.52
N LEU A 220 -6.22 -12.69 -18.43
CA LEU A 220 -5.67 -11.95 -17.29
C LEU A 220 -4.45 -11.11 -17.70
N LYS A 221 -3.58 -11.65 -18.55
CA LYS A 221 -2.44 -10.95 -19.12
C LYS A 221 -2.87 -9.75 -19.98
N LYS A 222 -3.87 -9.94 -20.83
CA LYS A 222 -4.42 -8.85 -21.67
C LYS A 222 -4.94 -7.70 -20.80
N TRP A 223 -5.71 -7.99 -19.75
CA TRP A 223 -6.22 -6.97 -18.83
C TRP A 223 -5.10 -6.27 -18.08
N THR A 224 -4.10 -7.01 -17.64
CA THR A 224 -2.92 -6.48 -16.95
C THR A 224 -2.17 -5.48 -17.84
N LEU A 225 -1.87 -5.85 -19.06
CA LEU A 225 -1.17 -4.99 -20.02
C LEU A 225 -1.99 -3.72 -20.34
N ALA A 226 -3.30 -3.86 -20.51
CA ALA A 226 -4.16 -2.74 -20.84
C ALA A 226 -4.28 -1.71 -19.69
N LYS A 227 -4.27 -2.18 -18.44
CA LYS A 227 -4.65 -1.35 -17.28
C LYS A 227 -3.45 -0.89 -16.44
N PHE A 228 -2.35 -1.64 -16.43
CA PHE A 228 -1.21 -1.38 -15.53
C PHE A 228 0.08 -0.94 -16.24
N SER A 229 0.13 -1.01 -17.58
CA SER A 229 1.33 -0.63 -18.32
C SER A 229 1.65 0.86 -18.25
N ASN A 230 0.66 1.69 -17.94
CA ASN A 230 0.81 3.15 -17.86
C ASN A 230 1.23 3.65 -16.46
N ILE A 231 1.41 2.77 -15.50
CA ILE A 231 1.96 3.17 -14.19
C ILE A 231 3.36 3.76 -14.44
N PRO A 232 3.63 4.99 -13.97
CA PRO A 232 4.93 5.62 -14.18
C PRO A 232 6.07 4.83 -13.57
N ASN A 233 7.20 4.79 -14.27
CA ASN A 233 8.44 4.21 -13.76
C ASN A 233 9.54 5.30 -13.74
N SER A 234 10.03 5.60 -12.55
CA SER A 234 11.12 6.56 -12.31
C SER A 234 12.44 5.86 -11.97
N ASN A 235 12.50 4.54 -12.03
CA ASN A 235 13.65 3.72 -11.63
C ASN A 235 14.15 4.08 -10.22
N VAL A 236 13.22 4.15 -9.27
CA VAL A 236 13.52 4.47 -7.87
C VAL A 236 14.44 3.39 -7.30
N GLU A 237 15.52 3.81 -6.65
CA GLU A 237 16.44 2.89 -5.97
C GLU A 237 15.80 2.34 -4.70
N PHE A 238 16.13 1.09 -4.38
CA PHE A 238 15.72 0.46 -3.14
C PHE A 238 16.38 1.17 -1.96
N THR A 239 15.58 1.60 -0.99
CA THR A 239 16.10 2.18 0.25
C THR A 239 16.41 1.06 1.23
N ASP A 240 17.69 0.81 1.48
CA ASP A 240 18.13 -0.11 2.52
C ASP A 240 17.98 0.55 3.89
N ILE A 241 17.11 0.00 4.73
CA ILE A 241 16.90 0.44 6.11
C ILE A 241 17.47 -0.55 7.13
N SER A 242 18.31 -1.49 6.69
CA SER A 242 18.96 -2.50 7.53
C SER A 242 20.16 -1.96 8.32
N GLN A 243 20.07 -0.73 8.81
CA GLN A 243 21.10 -0.11 9.67
C GLN A 243 21.02 -0.69 11.10
N ASP A 244 21.99 -0.32 11.93
CA ASP A 244 22.05 -0.75 13.33
C ASP A 244 20.73 -0.43 14.08
N PHE A 245 19.99 -1.46 14.44
CA PHE A 245 18.67 -1.37 15.07
C PHE A 245 18.73 -0.70 16.44
N PHE A 246 19.78 -0.99 17.21
CA PHE A 246 19.89 -0.53 18.58
C PHE A 246 21.04 0.46 18.73
N ALA A 247 20.82 1.52 19.49
CA ALA A 247 21.93 2.41 19.89
C ALA A 247 22.92 1.63 20.77
N GLU A 248 24.21 1.78 20.49
CA GLU A 248 25.28 1.03 21.22
C GLU A 248 25.21 1.24 22.74
N ASP A 249 24.77 2.41 23.19
CA ASP A 249 24.70 2.78 24.62
C ASP A 249 23.48 2.21 25.34
N PHE A 250 22.54 1.56 24.64
CA PHE A 250 21.29 1.07 25.22
C PHE A 250 21.27 -0.41 25.60
N LEU A 251 22.31 -1.17 25.27
CA LEU A 251 22.34 -2.61 25.55
C LEU A 251 23.29 -2.97 26.71
N PRO A 252 22.87 -3.83 27.66
CA PRO A 252 21.52 -4.42 27.81
C PRO A 252 20.51 -3.43 28.39
N VAL A 253 19.28 -3.47 27.91
CA VAL A 253 18.18 -2.62 28.35
C VAL A 253 17.03 -3.47 28.94
N LYS A 254 16.49 -3.01 30.06
CA LYS A 254 15.24 -3.52 30.64
C LYS A 254 14.18 -2.43 30.51
N VAL A 255 13.07 -2.74 29.86
CA VAL A 255 11.95 -1.83 29.71
C VAL A 255 10.75 -2.34 30.51
N GLU A 256 10.18 -1.48 31.34
CA GLU A 256 8.95 -1.75 32.09
C GLU A 256 7.82 -0.89 31.54
N ALA A 257 6.72 -1.50 31.12
CA ALA A 257 5.53 -0.81 30.64
C ALA A 257 4.31 -1.20 31.47
N GLN A 258 3.51 -0.19 31.84
CA GLN A 258 2.27 -0.42 32.57
C GLN A 258 1.08 -0.47 31.60
N SER A 259 0.30 -1.56 31.67
CA SER A 259 -0.97 -1.65 30.93
C SER A 259 -1.97 -0.62 31.43
N ILE A 260 -2.73 -0.02 30.51
CA ILE A 260 -3.84 0.87 30.85
C ILE A 260 -5.18 0.14 30.78
N MET A 261 -5.26 -0.95 30.01
CA MET A 261 -6.48 -1.71 29.85
C MET A 261 -6.53 -2.83 30.88
N ASP A 262 -7.62 -2.87 31.67
CA ASP A 262 -7.89 -4.04 32.52
C ASP A 262 -8.05 -5.28 31.65
N LYS A 263 -7.20 -6.26 31.91
CA LYS A 263 -7.40 -7.61 31.37
C LYS A 263 -8.58 -8.23 32.12
N ARG A 264 -9.74 -8.23 31.51
CA ARG A 264 -10.87 -9.07 31.92
C ARG A 264 -10.74 -10.46 31.31
#